data_083737bedb73015c0c9b8e326e0d7b64
#
_entry.id   083737bedb73015c0c9b8e326e0d7b64
#
_cell.length_a   1.000
_cell.length_b   1.000
_cell.length_c   1.000
_cell.angle_alpha   90.00
_cell.angle_beta   90.00
_cell.angle_gamma   90.00
#
_symmetry.space_group_name_H-M   'P 1'
#
loop_
_entity.id
_entity.type
_entity.pdbx_description
1 polymer ?
#
loop_
_entity_poly.entity_id
_entity_poly.type
_entity_poly.pdbx_seq_one_letter_code
_entity_poly.pdbx_strand_id
1 'polypeptide(L)'
;PVNTSSPRATLRTFMINAQNAYEEYKKSGNRTEIALKYIQRAASTLNMSHIPSALHEDVGFESILRLKVILDNIDVPALDKIPAAIDFKDSEDRFWRIPHSDITIARVEEGRRKGAWLFSPDTVSQIGTYYRLIKERYGEDQSFDPVYEKYIYSAGWMIPAGLINALPRWMKTGLYEQA
;
A
#
# COMPACT_ATOMS: atom_id res chain seq x y z
N PRO A 1 7.31 -14.12 7.72
CA PRO A 1 5.94 -14.61 7.60
C PRO A 1 4.95 -13.46 7.62
N VAL A 2 3.85 -13.60 6.87
CA VAL A 2 2.74 -12.64 6.89
C VAL A 2 1.87 -12.93 8.13
N ASN A 3 1.60 -11.90 8.92
CA ASN A 3 0.70 -12.00 10.07
C ASN A 3 -0.34 -10.87 10.00
N THR A 4 -1.61 -11.25 9.94
CA THR A 4 -2.77 -10.34 9.87
C THR A 4 -3.81 -10.69 10.94
N SER A 5 -3.36 -11.19 12.09
CA SER A 5 -4.23 -11.61 13.19
C SER A 5 -4.80 -10.45 14.02
N SER A 6 -4.29 -9.24 13.83
CA SER A 6 -4.73 -8.02 14.52
C SER A 6 -4.26 -6.77 13.77
N PRO A 7 -4.79 -5.58 14.09
CA PRO A 7 -4.28 -4.31 13.53
C PRO A 7 -2.77 -4.15 13.74
N ARG A 8 -2.27 -4.44 14.94
CA ARG A 8 -0.83 -4.41 15.26
C ARG A 8 -0.02 -5.32 14.35
N ALA A 9 -0.46 -6.56 14.17
CA ALA A 9 0.24 -7.55 13.36
C ALA A 9 0.23 -7.17 11.87
N THR A 10 -0.88 -6.66 11.38
CA THR A 10 -1.04 -6.19 10.00
C THR A 10 -0.14 -5.00 9.69
N LEU A 11 -0.19 -3.97 10.55
CA LEU A 11 0.65 -2.79 10.37
C LEU A 11 2.13 -3.14 10.43
N ARG A 12 2.53 -3.96 11.41
CA ARG A 12 3.92 -4.45 11.52
C ARG A 12 4.34 -5.24 10.28
N THR A 13 3.49 -6.14 9.79
CA THR A 13 3.77 -6.93 8.58
C THR A 13 3.95 -6.01 7.38
N PHE A 14 3.07 -5.03 7.20
CA PHE A 14 3.17 -4.05 6.14
C PHE A 14 4.49 -3.27 6.22
N MET A 15 4.74 -2.61 7.35
CA MET A 15 5.89 -1.72 7.53
C MET A 15 7.23 -2.43 7.31
N ILE A 16 7.41 -3.62 7.88
CA ILE A 16 8.64 -4.40 7.70
C ILE A 16 8.84 -4.78 6.23
N ASN A 17 7.80 -5.28 5.56
CA ASN A 17 7.96 -5.75 4.20
C ASN A 17 8.08 -4.58 3.20
N ALA A 18 7.35 -3.49 3.38
CA ALA A 18 7.50 -2.29 2.56
C ALA A 18 8.92 -1.68 2.70
N GLN A 19 9.43 -1.60 3.93
CA GLN A 19 10.80 -1.14 4.18
C GLN A 19 11.86 -2.05 3.55
N ASN A 20 11.73 -3.37 3.71
CA ASN A 20 12.68 -4.31 3.13
C ASN A 20 12.66 -4.28 1.59
N ALA A 21 11.48 -4.11 0.99
CA ALA A 21 11.37 -3.94 -0.46
C ALA A 21 12.10 -2.67 -0.94
N TYR A 22 11.93 -1.58 -0.21
CA TYR A 22 12.60 -0.31 -0.48
C TYR A 22 14.13 -0.42 -0.38
N GLU A 23 14.63 -0.99 0.72
CA GLU A 23 16.07 -1.18 0.92
C GLU A 23 16.69 -2.07 -0.15
N GLU A 24 15.99 -3.13 -0.54
CA GLU A 24 16.47 -4.02 -1.61
C GLU A 24 16.52 -3.31 -2.96
N TYR A 25 15.52 -2.51 -3.27
CA TYR A 25 15.52 -1.68 -4.47
C TYR A 25 16.65 -0.65 -4.44
N LYS A 26 16.88 0.01 -3.30
CA LYS A 26 17.94 1.01 -3.14
C LYS A 26 19.34 0.40 -3.38
N LYS A 27 19.55 -0.84 -2.95
CA LYS A 27 20.81 -1.56 -3.15
C LYS A 27 21.03 -1.99 -4.60
N SER A 28 20.01 -2.51 -5.24
CA SER A 28 20.12 -3.15 -6.55
C SER A 28 19.87 -2.20 -7.72
N GLY A 29 19.19 -1.07 -7.48
CA GLY A 29 18.70 -0.16 -8.53
C GLY A 29 17.62 -0.76 -9.43
N ASN A 30 17.25 -2.02 -9.20
CA ASN A 30 16.29 -2.79 -10.00
C ASN A 30 15.34 -3.60 -9.12
N ARG A 31 14.31 -4.18 -9.75
CA ARG A 31 13.43 -5.12 -9.11
C ARG A 31 14.07 -6.49 -9.09
N THR A 32 14.45 -6.89 -7.91
CA THR A 32 14.91 -8.25 -7.68
C THR A 32 13.72 -9.15 -7.34
N GLU A 33 13.86 -10.46 -7.51
CA GLU A 33 12.87 -11.43 -7.01
C GLU A 33 12.65 -11.28 -5.48
N ILE A 34 13.67 -10.87 -4.78
CA ILE A 34 13.63 -10.62 -3.33
C ILE A 34 12.74 -9.43 -3.03
N ALA A 35 12.92 -8.31 -3.75
CA ALA A 35 12.06 -7.14 -3.62
C ALA A 35 10.58 -7.47 -3.92
N LEU A 36 10.34 -8.23 -4.99
CA LEU A 36 8.98 -8.69 -5.34
C LEU A 36 8.34 -9.54 -4.24
N LYS A 37 9.08 -10.44 -3.60
CA LYS A 37 8.57 -11.23 -2.46
C LYS A 37 8.18 -10.35 -1.27
N TYR A 38 8.93 -9.29 -0.98
CA TYR A 38 8.57 -8.33 0.06
C TYR A 38 7.33 -7.53 -0.33
N ILE A 39 7.24 -7.07 -1.57
CA ILE A 39 6.05 -6.39 -2.09
C ILE A 39 4.80 -7.26 -1.97
N GLN A 40 4.86 -8.52 -2.40
CA GLN A 40 3.73 -9.44 -2.30
C GLN A 40 3.28 -9.66 -0.85
N ARG A 41 4.23 -9.74 0.10
CA ARG A 41 3.91 -9.84 1.52
C ARG A 41 3.27 -8.56 2.07
N ALA A 42 3.73 -7.40 1.66
CA ALA A 42 3.09 -6.13 2.01
C ALA A 42 1.70 -6.03 1.38
N ALA A 43 1.55 -6.36 0.08
CA ALA A 43 0.26 -6.36 -0.63
C ALA A 43 -0.78 -7.28 0.04
N SER A 44 -0.33 -8.39 0.64
CA SER A 44 -1.23 -9.29 1.35
C SER A 44 -1.87 -8.69 2.60
N THR A 45 -1.43 -7.53 3.07
CA THR A 45 -2.07 -6.78 4.15
C THR A 45 -3.17 -5.83 3.68
N LEU A 46 -3.32 -5.64 2.36
CA LEU A 46 -4.32 -4.79 1.76
C LEU A 46 -5.58 -5.59 1.39
N ASN A 47 -6.75 -5.03 1.66
CA ASN A 47 -8.01 -5.58 1.16
C ASN A 47 -8.34 -4.95 -0.19
N MET A 48 -8.07 -5.68 -1.25
CA MET A 48 -8.28 -5.24 -2.63
C MET A 48 -9.64 -5.64 -3.20
N SER A 49 -10.63 -5.94 -2.36
CA SER A 49 -11.95 -6.42 -2.83
C SER A 49 -12.68 -5.43 -3.73
N HIS A 50 -12.40 -4.13 -3.63
CA HIS A 50 -12.97 -3.09 -4.49
C HIS A 50 -12.18 -2.87 -5.78
N ILE A 51 -11.08 -3.60 -5.99
CA ILE A 51 -10.22 -3.48 -7.16
C ILE A 51 -10.39 -4.72 -8.04
N PRO A 52 -10.62 -4.58 -9.36
CA PRO A 52 -10.66 -5.71 -10.26
C PRO A 52 -9.41 -6.57 -10.17
N SER A 53 -9.57 -7.89 -10.14
CA SER A 53 -8.46 -8.83 -9.93
C SER A 53 -7.34 -8.71 -10.97
N ALA A 54 -7.67 -8.32 -12.21
CA ALA A 54 -6.70 -8.07 -13.26
C ALA A 54 -5.72 -6.92 -12.96
N LEU A 55 -6.09 -6.02 -12.02
CA LEU A 55 -5.29 -4.87 -11.63
C LEU A 55 -4.58 -5.05 -10.27
N HIS A 56 -4.78 -6.19 -9.59
CA HIS A 56 -4.27 -6.39 -8.23
C HIS A 56 -2.75 -6.27 -8.13
N GLU A 57 -2.01 -6.74 -9.13
CA GLU A 57 -0.55 -6.68 -9.12
C GLU A 57 -0.03 -5.24 -9.25
N ASP A 58 -0.53 -4.51 -10.25
CA ASP A 58 -0.11 -3.15 -10.53
C ASP A 58 -0.54 -2.17 -9.43
N VAL A 59 -1.84 -2.20 -9.08
CA VAL A 59 -2.39 -1.34 -8.02
C VAL A 59 -1.78 -1.69 -6.66
N GLY A 60 -1.55 -2.97 -6.39
CA GLY A 60 -0.94 -3.42 -5.16
C GLY A 60 0.43 -2.84 -4.95
N PHE A 61 1.26 -2.89 -5.98
CA PHE A 61 2.62 -2.36 -5.92
C PHE A 61 2.65 -0.84 -5.67
N GLU A 62 1.94 -0.09 -6.48
CA GLU A 62 1.86 1.37 -6.35
C GLU A 62 1.29 1.77 -4.97
N SER A 63 0.23 1.08 -4.52
CA SER A 63 -0.39 1.31 -3.23
C SER A 63 0.55 1.07 -2.07
N ILE A 64 1.42 0.05 -2.14
CA ILE A 64 2.39 -0.23 -1.09
C ILE A 64 3.36 0.92 -0.92
N LEU A 65 3.93 1.42 -2.00
CA LEU A 65 4.89 2.51 -1.94
C LEU A 65 4.24 3.80 -1.43
N ARG A 66 3.07 4.15 -1.97
CA ARG A 66 2.33 5.33 -1.52
C ARG A 66 1.90 5.23 -0.06
N LEU A 67 1.37 4.08 0.35
CA LEU A 67 0.95 3.87 1.74
C LEU A 67 2.15 3.92 2.70
N LYS A 68 3.31 3.38 2.30
CA LYS A 68 4.55 3.52 3.09
C LYS A 68 4.92 4.98 3.31
N VAL A 69 4.92 5.79 2.25
CA VAL A 69 5.20 7.23 2.36
C VAL A 69 4.17 7.92 3.25
N ILE A 70 2.89 7.61 3.11
CA ILE A 70 1.84 8.18 3.96
C ILE A 70 2.11 7.85 5.43
N LEU A 71 2.35 6.57 5.74
CA LEU A 71 2.57 6.12 7.12
C LEU A 71 3.85 6.69 7.74
N ASP A 72 4.88 6.98 6.94
CA ASP A 72 6.10 7.63 7.41
C ASP A 72 5.90 9.13 7.73
N ASN A 73 4.84 9.74 7.20
CA ASN A 73 4.56 11.17 7.32
C ASN A 73 3.33 11.49 8.18
N ILE A 74 2.72 10.51 8.82
CA ILE A 74 1.65 10.71 9.80
C ILE A 74 2.07 10.18 11.18
N ASP A 75 1.36 10.61 12.22
CA ASP A 75 1.63 10.17 13.58
C ASP A 75 1.04 8.79 13.84
N VAL A 76 1.82 7.75 13.49
CA VAL A 76 1.45 6.36 13.76
C VAL A 76 1.84 6.01 15.19
N PRO A 77 0.90 5.51 16.01
CA PRO A 77 1.22 5.11 17.39
C PRO A 77 2.31 4.03 17.44
N ALA A 78 3.07 4.02 18.52
CA ALA A 78 4.02 2.94 18.79
C ALA A 78 3.31 1.57 18.80
N LEU A 79 3.98 0.54 18.28
CA LEU A 79 3.35 -0.78 18.06
C LEU A 79 2.71 -1.39 19.31
N ASP A 80 3.27 -1.14 20.50
CA ASP A 80 2.73 -1.61 21.77
C ASP A 80 1.39 -0.96 22.14
N LYS A 81 1.11 0.24 21.60
CA LYS A 81 -0.14 0.98 21.79
C LYS A 81 -1.22 0.62 20.76
N ILE A 82 -0.88 -0.15 19.73
CA ILE A 82 -1.84 -0.60 18.72
C ILE A 82 -2.49 -1.89 19.20
N PRO A 83 -3.82 -2.07 19.04
CA PRO A 83 -4.50 -3.26 19.52
C PRO A 83 -3.95 -4.55 18.91
N ALA A 84 -3.72 -5.53 19.78
CA ALA A 84 -3.30 -6.89 19.44
C ALA A 84 -4.50 -7.85 19.36
N ALA A 85 -4.28 -9.08 18.97
CA ALA A 85 -5.35 -10.08 18.84
C ALA A 85 -6.12 -10.32 20.14
N ILE A 86 -5.44 -10.23 21.29
CA ILE A 86 -6.06 -10.43 22.60
C ILE A 86 -7.10 -9.36 22.93
N ASP A 87 -6.89 -8.12 22.46
CA ASP A 87 -7.77 -7.00 22.73
C ASP A 87 -9.12 -7.13 22.01
N PHE A 88 -9.18 -7.98 20.99
CA PHE A 88 -10.40 -8.26 20.22
C PHE A 88 -11.05 -9.60 20.54
N LYS A 89 -10.56 -10.34 21.52
CA LYS A 89 -11.06 -11.68 21.82
C LYS A 89 -12.54 -11.66 22.25
N ASP A 90 -12.90 -10.65 23.03
CA ASP A 90 -14.25 -10.46 23.58
C ASP A 90 -14.88 -9.14 23.11
N SER A 91 -14.28 -8.50 22.10
CA SER A 91 -14.76 -7.23 21.52
C SER A 91 -15.59 -7.48 20.25
N GLU A 92 -16.66 -6.69 20.10
CA GLU A 92 -17.44 -6.62 18.86
C GLU A 92 -16.81 -5.71 17.81
N ASP A 93 -15.71 -5.03 18.14
CA ASP A 93 -15.04 -4.13 17.21
C ASP A 93 -14.53 -4.87 15.99
N ARG A 94 -14.82 -4.30 14.83
CA ARG A 94 -14.47 -4.86 13.52
C ARG A 94 -13.42 -4.05 12.79
N PHE A 95 -13.02 -2.91 13.34
CA PHE A 95 -12.01 -2.04 12.73
C PHE A 95 -11.20 -1.29 13.80
N TRP A 96 -10.03 -0.87 13.40
CA TRP A 96 -9.19 0.07 14.11
C TRP A 96 -8.71 1.14 13.15
N ARG A 97 -8.80 2.41 13.57
CA ARG A 97 -8.36 3.55 12.78
C ARG A 97 -7.09 4.13 13.37
N ILE A 98 -6.14 4.48 12.51
CA ILE A 98 -4.95 5.23 12.94
C ILE A 98 -5.41 6.60 13.43
N PRO A 99 -5.06 6.99 14.67
CA PRO A 99 -5.46 8.30 15.23
C PRO A 99 -5.14 9.45 14.28
N HIS A 100 -6.04 10.44 14.23
CA HIS A 100 -5.91 11.64 13.39
C HIS A 100 -5.78 11.37 11.89
N SER A 101 -6.22 10.22 11.43
CA SER A 101 -6.24 9.86 10.00
C SER A 101 -7.53 9.12 9.63
N ASP A 102 -7.76 8.94 8.32
CA ASP A 102 -8.86 8.09 7.82
C ASP A 102 -8.36 6.68 7.43
N ILE A 103 -7.13 6.34 7.79
CA ILE A 103 -6.55 5.02 7.51
C ILE A 103 -7.08 4.00 8.50
N THR A 104 -7.75 2.99 7.99
CA THR A 104 -8.45 1.98 8.78
C THR A 104 -7.97 0.58 8.44
N ILE A 105 -7.73 -0.22 9.48
CA ILE A 105 -7.51 -1.66 9.39
C ILE A 105 -8.78 -2.34 9.92
N ALA A 106 -9.42 -3.15 9.08
CA ALA A 106 -10.69 -3.80 9.38
C ALA A 106 -10.57 -5.33 9.31
N ARG A 107 -11.41 -5.99 10.10
CA ARG A 107 -11.52 -7.45 10.07
C ARG A 107 -12.35 -7.87 8.86
N VAL A 108 -11.82 -8.80 8.10
CA VAL A 108 -12.54 -9.39 6.95
C VAL A 108 -13.64 -10.31 7.47
N GLU A 109 -14.87 -10.05 7.08
CA GLU A 109 -16.03 -10.77 7.60
C GLU A 109 -16.40 -11.99 6.75
N GLU A 110 -16.05 -11.98 5.46
CA GLU A 110 -16.45 -13.02 4.51
C GLU A 110 -15.31 -13.45 3.58
N GLY A 111 -15.50 -14.55 2.89
CA GLY A 111 -14.60 -15.06 1.88
C GLY A 111 -13.37 -15.78 2.43
N ARG A 112 -12.41 -16.03 1.53
CA ARG A 112 -11.21 -16.85 1.80
C ARG A 112 -10.34 -16.29 2.94
N ARG A 113 -10.38 -14.99 3.17
CA ARG A 113 -9.55 -14.32 4.18
C ARG A 113 -10.35 -13.91 5.44
N LYS A 114 -11.51 -14.52 5.65
CA LYS A 114 -12.34 -14.27 6.84
C LYS A 114 -11.51 -14.34 8.13
N GLY A 115 -11.68 -13.33 8.96
CA GLY A 115 -10.97 -13.19 10.24
C GLY A 115 -9.62 -12.48 10.16
N ALA A 116 -9.06 -12.28 8.96
CA ALA A 116 -7.84 -11.48 8.79
C ALA A 116 -8.14 -10.00 9.00
N TRP A 117 -7.20 -9.28 9.61
CA TRP A 117 -7.22 -7.83 9.72
C TRP A 117 -6.41 -7.23 8.58
N LEU A 118 -7.03 -6.38 7.75
CA LEU A 118 -6.41 -5.80 6.57
C LEU A 118 -6.68 -4.31 6.51
N PHE A 119 -5.80 -3.56 5.86
CA PHE A 119 -6.16 -2.20 5.45
C PHE A 119 -7.47 -2.27 4.65
N SER A 120 -8.46 -1.49 5.07
CA SER A 120 -9.83 -1.58 4.55
C SER A 120 -9.89 -1.28 3.04
N PRO A 121 -10.90 -1.79 2.31
CA PRO A 121 -11.08 -1.48 0.90
C PRO A 121 -11.18 0.02 0.63
N ASP A 122 -11.84 0.76 1.52
CA ASP A 122 -11.97 2.22 1.42
C ASP A 122 -10.61 2.90 1.59
N THR A 123 -9.81 2.49 2.59
CA THR A 123 -8.44 2.97 2.74
C THR A 123 -7.62 2.70 1.49
N VAL A 124 -7.66 1.48 0.96
CA VAL A 124 -6.90 1.11 -0.24
C VAL A 124 -7.30 1.96 -1.45
N SER A 125 -8.59 2.20 -1.65
CA SER A 125 -9.10 3.05 -2.74
C SER A 125 -8.69 4.51 -2.62
N GLN A 126 -8.42 5.00 -1.41
CA GLN A 126 -8.08 6.40 -1.12
C GLN A 126 -6.56 6.66 -1.01
N ILE A 127 -5.73 5.64 -1.11
CA ILE A 127 -4.26 5.79 -0.96
C ILE A 127 -3.70 6.86 -1.91
N GLY A 128 -4.14 6.89 -3.17
CA GLY A 128 -3.70 7.90 -4.13
C GLY A 128 -4.07 9.33 -3.72
N THR A 129 -5.25 9.52 -3.14
CA THR A 129 -5.71 10.81 -2.63
C THR A 129 -4.90 11.24 -1.41
N TYR A 130 -4.71 10.35 -0.44
CA TYR A 130 -3.92 10.64 0.76
C TYR A 130 -2.46 10.94 0.42
N TYR A 131 -1.86 10.20 -0.50
CA TYR A 131 -0.51 10.47 -0.98
C TYR A 131 -0.38 11.87 -1.58
N ARG A 132 -1.32 12.29 -2.42
CA ARG A 132 -1.33 13.63 -3.01
C ARG A 132 -1.45 14.72 -1.95
N LEU A 133 -2.33 14.56 -0.95
CA LEU A 133 -2.49 15.51 0.15
C LEU A 133 -1.21 15.63 0.99
N ILE A 134 -0.53 14.53 1.25
CA ILE A 134 0.75 14.55 1.95
C ILE A 134 1.79 15.30 1.11
N LYS A 135 1.88 15.00 -0.18
CA LYS A 135 2.81 15.66 -1.10
C LYS A 135 2.55 17.17 -1.18
N GLU A 136 1.31 17.61 -1.29
CA GLU A 136 0.93 19.02 -1.30
C GLU A 136 1.27 19.72 0.03
N ARG A 137 1.11 19.04 1.17
CA ARG A 137 1.35 19.61 2.50
C ARG A 137 2.83 19.80 2.82
N TYR A 138 3.66 18.86 2.43
CA TYR A 138 5.09 18.87 2.76
C TYR A 138 5.97 19.46 1.65
N GLY A 139 5.40 19.81 0.49
CA GLY A 139 6.10 20.41 -0.64
C GLY A 139 7.08 19.44 -1.32
N GLU A 140 7.86 19.97 -2.25
CA GLU A 140 8.98 19.26 -2.86
C GLU A 140 10.19 19.12 -1.92
N ASP A 141 10.05 19.58 -0.67
CA ASP A 141 11.15 19.69 0.28
C ASP A 141 11.36 18.37 1.05
N GLN A 142 12.48 17.77 0.79
CA GLN A 142 13.31 16.83 1.57
C GLN A 142 12.70 15.60 2.26
N SER A 143 11.41 15.45 2.48
CA SER A 143 10.84 14.24 3.10
C SER A 143 10.43 13.15 2.11
N PHE A 144 10.40 13.47 0.83
CA PHE A 144 10.19 12.48 -0.23
C PHE A 144 11.54 12.07 -0.77
N ASP A 145 12.01 10.89 -0.41
CA ASP A 145 13.22 10.33 -0.99
C ASP A 145 13.05 10.26 -2.52
N PRO A 146 13.91 10.94 -3.32
CA PRO A 146 13.85 10.92 -4.78
C PRO A 146 13.80 9.50 -5.38
N VAL A 147 14.27 8.51 -4.64
CA VAL A 147 14.20 7.10 -5.01
C VAL A 147 12.74 6.63 -5.05
N TYR A 148 11.88 7.09 -4.13
CA TYR A 148 10.45 6.76 -4.16
C TYR A 148 9.76 7.36 -5.38
N GLU A 149 10.02 8.62 -5.69
CA GLU A 149 9.45 9.26 -6.88
C GLU A 149 9.94 8.59 -8.17
N LYS A 150 11.25 8.38 -8.30
CA LYS A 150 11.81 7.66 -9.43
C LYS A 150 11.23 6.26 -9.58
N TYR A 151 10.91 5.61 -8.48
CA TYR A 151 10.34 4.28 -8.47
C TYR A 151 8.85 4.26 -8.80
N ILE A 152 8.07 5.22 -8.32
CA ILE A 152 6.65 5.39 -8.65
C ILE A 152 6.48 5.85 -10.10
N TYR A 153 7.36 6.74 -10.56
CA TYR A 153 7.26 7.33 -11.89
C TYR A 153 8.23 6.73 -12.91
N SER A 154 9.05 5.74 -12.54
CA SER A 154 9.91 5.08 -13.54
C SER A 154 9.05 4.30 -14.52
N ALA A 155 8.98 4.85 -15.70
CA ALA A 155 8.12 4.44 -16.80
C ALA A 155 8.29 3.00 -17.30
N GLY A 156 9.25 2.27 -16.80
CA GLY A 156 9.44 0.84 -17.11
C GLY A 156 8.43 -0.10 -16.44
N TRP A 157 7.43 0.48 -15.78
CA TRP A 157 6.43 -0.29 -15.03
C TRP A 157 5.08 -0.31 -15.44
N MET A 158 4.92 -0.18 -16.43
CA MET A 158 3.89 0.04 -17.19
C MET A 158 3.01 -1.06 -17.33
N ILE A 159 1.92 -0.76 -17.40
CA ILE A 159 0.78 -1.27 -18.14
C ILE A 159 1.26 -2.41 -19.05
N PRO A 160 0.97 -3.68 -18.71
CA PRO A 160 1.18 -4.77 -19.66
C PRO A 160 0.64 -4.38 -21.02
N ALA A 161 1.38 -4.68 -22.09
CA ALA A 161 0.99 -4.28 -23.45
C ALA A 161 -0.48 -4.65 -23.80
N GLY A 162 -1.03 -5.69 -23.16
CA GLY A 162 -2.44 -6.06 -23.24
C GLY A 162 -3.40 -5.05 -22.60
N LEU A 163 -2.97 -4.32 -21.58
CA LEU A 163 -3.83 -3.31 -20.94
C LEU A 163 -3.84 -2.00 -21.72
N ILE A 164 -2.74 -1.65 -22.39
CA ILE A 164 -2.69 -0.48 -23.30
C ILE A 164 -3.75 -0.61 -24.41
N ASN A 165 -3.98 -1.83 -24.87
CA ASN A 165 -4.99 -2.10 -25.89
C ASN A 165 -6.43 -1.99 -25.35
N ALA A 166 -6.64 -2.19 -24.05
CA ALA A 166 -7.93 -2.08 -23.38
C ALA A 166 -8.27 -0.65 -22.90
N LEU A 167 -7.29 0.28 -22.91
CA LEU A 167 -7.52 1.66 -22.49
C LEU A 167 -8.35 2.43 -23.54
N PRO A 168 -9.33 3.25 -23.09
CA PRO A 168 -10.03 4.18 -23.96
C PRO A 168 -9.07 5.12 -24.70
N ARG A 169 -9.41 5.52 -25.93
CA ARG A 169 -8.54 6.36 -26.77
C ARG A 169 -8.07 7.66 -26.10
N TRP A 170 -8.90 8.26 -25.26
CA TRP A 170 -8.57 9.49 -24.54
C TRP A 170 -7.47 9.32 -23.47
N MET A 171 -7.28 8.11 -22.93
CA MET A 171 -6.16 7.79 -22.03
C MET A 171 -4.85 7.54 -22.77
N LYS A 172 -4.92 7.17 -24.05
CA LYS A 172 -3.72 6.85 -24.85
C LYS A 172 -2.99 8.11 -25.30
N THR A 173 -3.69 9.23 -25.49
CA THR A 173 -3.09 10.48 -25.98
C THR A 173 -2.16 11.13 -24.97
N GLY A 174 -2.37 10.97 -23.66
CA GLY A 174 -1.49 11.50 -22.61
C GLY A 174 -0.17 10.74 -22.41
N LEU A 175 -0.04 9.53 -22.95
CA LEU A 175 1.14 8.69 -22.80
C LEU A 175 2.21 8.91 -23.87
N TYR A 176 1.86 9.57 -24.98
CA TYR A 176 2.76 9.79 -26.12
C TYR A 176 3.35 11.21 -26.20
N GLU A 177 2.92 12.14 -25.34
CA GLU A 177 3.44 13.51 -25.35
C GLU A 177 4.67 13.74 -24.43
N GLN A 178 5.22 12.68 -23.81
CA GLN A 178 6.41 12.76 -22.97
C GLN A 178 7.56 11.86 -23.45
N ALA A 179 7.64 11.57 -24.74
CA ALA A 179 8.76 10.86 -25.33
C ALA A 179 9.62 11.80 -26.17
#